data_770cef271776504bc663f999428e37a1
#
_entry.id   770cef271776504bc663f999428e37a1
#
_cell.length_a   1.000
_cell.length_b   1.000
_cell.length_c   1.000
_cell.angle_alpha   90.00
_cell.angle_beta   90.00
_cell.angle_gamma   90.00
#
_symmetry.space_group_name_H-M   'P 1'
#
loop_
_entity.id
_entity.type
_entity.pdbx_description
1 polymer ?
#
loop_
_entity_poly.entity_id
_entity_poly.type
_entity_poly.pdbx_seq_one_letter_code
_entity_poly.pdbx_strand_id
1 'polypeptide(L)'
;LFTPNGAQAQYAICSPIVDEEGNIYFKNDSAQLMRLSSRITELEVTQQPDRTTYSKDDTFDGTGLKVTAHYANGATKDVSDYLKYTTDPLTTDDTEITIGINLEQLVKDKLENLPENLKNQTAKWQQYQDKDGKAGVEWEIPTTSVTITVEEHHNYGEPTWTWNDDFTASAVFTCTDDDGHTQTVPATVTDEVTTEPTCDKEGLRTYTAKVTFEGKDYTDTKTEPI
;
A
#
# COMPACT_ATOMS: atom_id res chain seq x y z
N LEU A 1 -37.37 8.42 0.61
CA LEU A 1 -38.22 8.13 1.78
C LEU A 1 -38.03 6.66 2.14
N PHE A 2 -37.57 6.37 3.34
CA PHE A 2 -37.42 4.98 3.81
C PHE A 2 -38.81 4.35 3.97
N THR A 3 -39.04 3.21 3.32
CA THR A 3 -40.27 2.44 3.45
C THR A 3 -39.89 1.05 3.94
N PRO A 4 -40.12 0.70 5.22
CA PRO A 4 -39.85 -0.65 5.71
C PRO A 4 -40.75 -1.68 5.05
N ASN A 5 -40.27 -2.92 4.93
CA ASN A 5 -41.06 -4.05 4.43
C ASN A 5 -41.02 -5.25 5.39
N GLY A 6 -41.87 -6.25 5.15
CA GLY A 6 -41.98 -7.42 6.02
C GLY A 6 -42.24 -7.06 7.48
N ALA A 7 -41.55 -7.70 8.41
CA ALA A 7 -41.69 -7.43 9.85
C ALA A 7 -41.30 -5.99 10.26
N GLN A 8 -40.58 -5.28 9.40
CA GLN A 8 -40.19 -3.90 9.65
C GLN A 8 -41.27 -2.88 9.23
N ALA A 9 -42.30 -3.31 8.50
CA ALA A 9 -43.37 -2.44 8.02
C ALA A 9 -44.42 -2.11 9.11
N GLN A 10 -44.17 -2.54 10.36
CA GLN A 10 -45.04 -2.29 11.48
C GLN A 10 -44.92 -0.86 12.01
N TYR A 11 -45.94 -0.41 12.73
CA TYR A 11 -45.96 0.95 13.26
C TYR A 11 -44.91 1.18 14.33
N ALA A 12 -44.35 2.38 14.36
CA ALA A 12 -43.45 2.80 15.44
C ALA A 12 -44.29 2.99 16.74
N ILE A 13 -43.82 2.40 17.84
CA ILE A 13 -44.51 2.48 19.15
C ILE A 13 -43.82 3.41 20.15
N CYS A 14 -42.71 4.06 19.75
CA CYS A 14 -41.98 5.04 20.55
C CYS A 14 -41.61 6.27 19.75
N SER A 15 -41.38 7.37 20.46
CA SER A 15 -40.82 8.56 19.83
C SER A 15 -39.40 8.27 19.35
N PRO A 16 -39.03 8.72 18.14
CA PRO A 16 -37.65 8.65 17.66
C PRO A 16 -36.72 9.45 18.57
N ILE A 17 -35.52 8.90 18.77
CA ILE A 17 -34.41 9.57 19.45
C ILE A 17 -33.35 9.86 18.41
N VAL A 18 -32.78 11.06 18.47
CA VAL A 18 -31.69 11.48 17.59
C VAL A 18 -30.43 11.61 18.43
N ASP A 19 -29.33 10.99 17.99
CA ASP A 19 -28.02 11.20 18.60
C ASP A 19 -27.30 12.46 18.05
N GLU A 20 -26.16 12.78 18.63
CA GLU A 20 -25.34 13.93 18.22
C GLU A 20 -24.82 13.83 16.77
N GLU A 21 -24.76 12.62 16.23
CA GLU A 21 -24.35 12.32 14.85
C GLU A 21 -25.53 12.45 13.84
N GLY A 22 -26.74 12.76 14.33
CA GLY A 22 -27.95 12.85 13.50
C GLY A 22 -28.56 11.51 13.11
N ASN A 23 -28.17 10.41 13.76
CA ASN A 23 -28.82 9.11 13.56
C ASN A 23 -30.15 9.08 14.28
N ILE A 24 -31.16 8.49 13.66
CA ILE A 24 -32.52 8.38 14.20
C ILE A 24 -32.72 6.93 14.67
N TYR A 25 -33.03 6.77 15.93
CA TYR A 25 -33.38 5.48 16.54
C TYR A 25 -34.85 5.41 16.84
N PHE A 26 -35.47 4.32 16.47
CA PHE A 26 -36.88 4.06 16.79
C PHE A 26 -37.15 2.58 16.94
N LYS A 27 -38.17 2.26 17.70
CA LYS A 27 -38.63 0.90 17.92
C LYS A 27 -40.05 0.74 17.35
N ASN A 28 -40.29 -0.36 16.66
CA ASN A 28 -41.61 -0.74 16.20
C ASN A 28 -42.25 -1.81 17.08
N ASP A 29 -43.48 -2.19 16.79
CA ASP A 29 -44.25 -3.21 17.52
C ASP A 29 -43.71 -4.64 17.34
N SER A 30 -42.80 -4.87 16.39
CA SER A 30 -42.06 -6.14 16.27
C SER A 30 -40.94 -6.28 17.30
N ALA A 31 -40.80 -5.33 18.23
CA ALA A 31 -39.73 -5.26 19.23
C ALA A 31 -38.32 -5.07 18.67
N GLN A 32 -38.18 -4.71 17.40
CA GLN A 32 -36.89 -4.40 16.77
C GLN A 32 -36.52 -2.95 16.99
N LEU A 33 -35.27 -2.71 17.38
CA LEU A 33 -34.66 -1.39 17.38
C LEU A 33 -34.11 -1.11 15.98
N MET A 34 -34.56 -0.02 15.38
CA MET A 34 -34.08 0.42 14.08
C MET A 34 -33.26 1.68 14.20
N ARG A 35 -32.25 1.79 13.34
CA ARG A 35 -31.43 2.98 13.21
C ARG A 35 -31.43 3.46 11.76
N LEU A 36 -31.74 4.71 11.55
CA LEU A 36 -31.53 5.40 10.29
C LEU A 36 -30.28 6.27 10.42
N SER A 37 -29.31 6.05 9.56
CA SER A 37 -28.09 6.86 9.51
C SER A 37 -28.05 7.66 8.22
N SER A 38 -27.39 8.80 8.27
CA SER A 38 -27.07 9.53 7.05
C SER A 38 -26.04 8.73 6.23
N ARG A 39 -26.14 8.82 4.90
CA ARG A 39 -25.16 8.19 4.01
C ARG A 39 -23.86 8.96 3.99
N ILE A 40 -22.76 8.26 3.81
CA ILE A 40 -21.47 8.88 3.49
C ILE A 40 -21.52 9.36 2.04
N THR A 41 -21.14 10.59 1.79
CA THR A 41 -21.14 11.24 0.49
C THR A 41 -19.74 11.45 -0.06
N GLU A 42 -18.71 11.48 0.83
CA GLU A 42 -17.33 11.73 0.48
C GLU A 42 -16.40 11.16 1.54
N LEU A 43 -15.22 10.73 1.14
CA LEU A 43 -14.08 10.43 2.00
C LEU A 43 -12.95 11.39 1.68
N GLU A 44 -12.47 12.09 2.70
CA GLU A 44 -11.37 13.05 2.61
C GLU A 44 -10.14 12.51 3.34
N VAL A 45 -9.00 12.44 2.64
CA VAL A 45 -7.71 12.18 3.28
C VAL A 45 -7.26 13.44 3.98
N THR A 46 -7.33 13.45 5.32
CA THR A 46 -6.94 14.60 6.15
C THR A 46 -5.49 14.53 6.61
N GLN A 47 -4.87 13.35 6.56
CA GLN A 47 -3.43 13.14 6.78
C GLN A 47 -2.95 12.00 5.87
N GLN A 48 -1.85 12.24 5.17
CA GLN A 48 -1.19 11.22 4.35
C GLN A 48 -0.55 10.14 5.23
N PRO A 49 -0.37 8.91 4.72
CA PRO A 49 0.38 7.88 5.43
C PRO A 49 1.83 8.30 5.61
N ASP A 50 2.49 7.72 6.61
CA ASP A 50 3.89 8.02 6.93
C ASP A 50 4.85 7.62 5.80
N ARG A 51 4.45 6.67 4.97
CA ARG A 51 5.21 6.17 3.82
C ARG A 51 4.39 6.27 2.54
N THR A 52 4.97 6.86 1.48
CA THR A 52 4.38 6.98 0.15
C THR A 52 5.29 6.48 -0.97
N THR A 53 6.53 6.10 -0.64
CA THR A 53 7.49 5.51 -1.58
C THR A 53 7.75 4.06 -1.17
N TYR A 54 7.62 3.15 -2.12
CA TYR A 54 7.69 1.70 -1.93
C TYR A 54 8.65 1.10 -2.95
N SER A 55 9.18 -0.06 -2.65
CA SER A 55 9.83 -0.92 -3.64
C SER A 55 8.79 -1.85 -4.27
N LYS A 56 9.07 -2.30 -5.48
CA LYS A 56 8.31 -3.38 -6.11
C LYS A 56 8.19 -4.57 -5.14
N ASP A 57 7.02 -5.21 -5.12
CA ASP A 57 6.64 -6.31 -4.23
C ASP A 57 6.45 -5.94 -2.75
N ASP A 58 6.67 -4.67 -2.35
CA ASP A 58 6.20 -4.18 -1.05
C ASP A 58 4.67 -4.21 -0.97
N THR A 59 4.14 -4.16 0.24
CA THR A 59 2.71 -3.94 0.48
C THR A 59 2.46 -2.54 1.00
N PHE A 60 1.31 -1.96 0.66
CA PHE A 60 0.93 -0.64 1.16
C PHE A 60 0.80 -0.64 2.70
N ASP A 61 1.41 0.35 3.34
CA ASP A 61 1.32 0.59 4.78
C ASP A 61 0.51 1.86 5.04
N GLY A 62 -0.68 1.69 5.61
CA GLY A 62 -1.57 2.80 5.97
C GLY A 62 -1.26 3.49 7.30
N THR A 63 -0.11 3.19 7.94
CA THR A 63 0.28 3.85 9.18
C THR A 63 0.31 5.36 9.01
N GLY A 64 -0.28 6.10 9.96
CA GLY A 64 -0.37 7.56 9.91
C GLY A 64 -1.51 8.11 9.04
N LEU A 65 -2.12 7.30 8.17
CA LEU A 65 -3.23 7.75 7.31
C LEU A 65 -4.46 8.15 8.14
N LYS A 66 -4.99 9.34 7.91
CA LYS A 66 -6.25 9.81 8.49
C LYS A 66 -7.27 10.13 7.40
N VAL A 67 -8.48 9.63 7.62
CA VAL A 67 -9.60 9.83 6.71
C VAL A 67 -10.84 10.29 7.46
N THR A 68 -11.46 11.35 6.95
CA THR A 68 -12.73 11.87 7.44
C THR A 68 -13.84 11.53 6.46
N ALA A 69 -14.91 10.94 6.96
CA ALA A 69 -16.14 10.72 6.21
C ALA A 69 -17.07 11.96 6.34
N HIS A 70 -17.57 12.43 5.21
CA HIS A 70 -18.61 13.46 5.13
C HIS A 70 -19.96 12.81 4.88
N TYR A 71 -20.96 13.23 5.62
CA TYR A 71 -22.31 12.67 5.55
C TYR A 71 -23.29 13.63 4.87
N ALA A 72 -24.33 13.08 4.25
CA ALA A 72 -25.35 13.88 3.54
C ALA A 72 -26.12 14.88 4.43
N ASN A 73 -26.08 14.72 5.76
CA ASN A 73 -26.65 15.66 6.73
C ASN A 73 -25.67 16.77 7.15
N GLY A 74 -24.48 16.84 6.55
CA GLY A 74 -23.44 17.80 6.86
C GLY A 74 -22.52 17.42 8.04
N ALA A 75 -22.77 16.29 8.70
CA ALA A 75 -21.89 15.79 9.75
C ALA A 75 -20.59 15.24 9.14
N THR A 76 -19.50 15.29 9.92
CA THR A 76 -18.21 14.69 9.58
C THR A 76 -17.76 13.76 10.70
N LYS A 77 -16.98 12.74 10.35
CA LYS A 77 -16.45 11.77 11.32
C LYS A 77 -15.11 11.22 10.87
N ASP A 78 -14.17 11.12 11.80
CA ASP A 78 -12.94 10.32 11.62
C ASP A 78 -13.29 8.84 11.50
N VAL A 79 -12.86 8.20 10.41
CA VAL A 79 -13.10 6.79 10.11
C VAL A 79 -11.80 6.02 9.90
N SER A 80 -10.70 6.59 10.36
CA SER A 80 -9.33 6.05 10.16
C SER A 80 -9.15 4.64 10.71
N ASP A 81 -9.90 4.25 11.74
CA ASP A 81 -9.86 2.89 12.33
C ASP A 81 -10.60 1.84 11.48
N TYR A 82 -11.31 2.26 10.43
CA TYR A 82 -12.17 1.41 9.60
C TYR A 82 -11.78 1.41 8.13
N LEU A 83 -10.55 1.76 7.82
CA LEU A 83 -10.10 1.82 6.44
C LEU A 83 -9.95 0.42 5.82
N LYS A 84 -10.24 0.35 4.53
CA LYS A 84 -10.04 -0.83 3.70
C LYS A 84 -9.26 -0.41 2.45
N TYR A 85 -8.17 -1.09 2.19
CA TYR A 85 -7.32 -0.92 1.01
C TYR A 85 -6.70 -2.27 0.62
N THR A 86 -6.06 -2.34 -0.54
CA THR A 86 -5.37 -3.56 -0.97
C THR A 86 -4.18 -3.89 -0.07
N THR A 87 -3.94 -5.17 0.15
CA THR A 87 -2.74 -5.72 0.77
C THR A 87 -1.93 -6.55 -0.23
N ASP A 88 -2.27 -6.45 -1.52
CA ASP A 88 -1.53 -7.12 -2.58
C ASP A 88 -0.15 -6.48 -2.74
N PRO A 89 0.86 -7.26 -3.20
CA PRO A 89 2.16 -6.72 -3.54
C PRO A 89 2.05 -5.63 -4.61
N LEU A 90 2.77 -4.53 -4.39
CA LEU A 90 2.78 -3.37 -5.28
C LEU A 90 3.66 -3.63 -6.51
N THR A 91 3.25 -3.05 -7.62
CA THR A 91 3.98 -3.07 -8.89
C THR A 91 4.41 -1.65 -9.28
N THR A 92 5.36 -1.53 -10.18
CA THR A 92 5.81 -0.21 -10.68
C THR A 92 4.75 0.57 -11.45
N ASP A 93 3.64 -0.09 -11.83
CA ASP A 93 2.50 0.55 -12.47
C ASP A 93 1.53 1.17 -11.46
N ASP A 94 1.66 0.84 -10.17
CA ASP A 94 0.80 1.38 -9.12
C ASP A 94 1.23 2.80 -8.74
N THR A 95 0.37 3.76 -9.02
CA THR A 95 0.58 5.18 -8.73
C THR A 95 -0.33 5.73 -7.65
N GLU A 96 -1.36 4.97 -7.27
CA GLU A 96 -2.31 5.31 -6.23
C GLU A 96 -2.91 4.08 -5.55
N ILE A 97 -3.29 4.25 -4.28
CA ILE A 97 -4.02 3.23 -3.52
C ILE A 97 -5.42 3.74 -3.26
N THR A 98 -6.41 2.97 -3.67
CA THR A 98 -7.82 3.24 -3.36
C THR A 98 -8.12 2.92 -1.91
N ILE A 99 -8.68 3.89 -1.20
CA ILE A 99 -9.05 3.80 0.21
C ILE A 99 -10.59 3.78 0.31
N GLY A 100 -11.11 2.74 0.88
CA GLY A 100 -12.53 2.57 1.21
C GLY A 100 -12.76 2.41 2.70
N ILE A 101 -14.00 2.09 3.09
CA ILE A 101 -14.38 1.81 4.49
C ILE A 101 -14.83 0.36 4.64
N ASN A 102 -14.36 -0.30 5.68
CA ASN A 102 -14.89 -1.56 6.17
C ASN A 102 -16.16 -1.29 7.00
N LEU A 103 -17.28 -1.21 6.33
CA LEU A 103 -18.57 -0.94 7.00
C LEU A 103 -18.98 -2.03 7.97
N GLU A 104 -18.63 -3.28 7.70
CA GLU A 104 -18.97 -4.40 8.57
C GLU A 104 -18.30 -4.23 9.94
N GLN A 105 -17.01 -3.89 9.95
CA GLN A 105 -16.28 -3.62 11.19
C GLN A 105 -16.83 -2.37 11.90
N LEU A 106 -17.07 -1.29 11.16
CA LEU A 106 -17.64 -0.05 11.71
C LEU A 106 -18.99 -0.32 12.41
N VAL A 107 -19.86 -1.12 11.81
CA VAL A 107 -21.17 -1.48 12.38
C VAL A 107 -21.00 -2.38 13.59
N LYS A 108 -20.11 -3.39 13.52
CA LYS A 108 -19.84 -4.32 14.60
C LYS A 108 -19.37 -3.59 15.86
N ASP A 109 -18.38 -2.70 15.74
CA ASP A 109 -17.84 -1.95 16.87
C ASP A 109 -18.91 -1.05 17.53
N LYS A 110 -19.79 -0.45 16.72
CA LYS A 110 -20.92 0.34 17.26
C LYS A 110 -21.92 -0.53 18.02
N LEU A 111 -22.14 -1.77 17.60
CA LEU A 111 -23.03 -2.69 18.30
C LEU A 111 -22.42 -3.20 19.62
N GLU A 112 -21.11 -3.46 19.63
CA GLU A 112 -20.38 -3.90 20.83
C GLU A 112 -20.32 -2.82 21.93
N ASN A 113 -20.34 -1.56 21.53
CA ASN A 113 -20.30 -0.39 22.42
C ASN A 113 -21.70 0.09 22.87
N LEU A 114 -22.76 -0.66 22.57
CA LEU A 114 -24.08 -0.35 23.07
C LEU A 114 -24.15 -0.52 24.61
N PRO A 115 -24.99 0.26 25.32
CA PRO A 115 -25.27 0.05 26.73
C PRO A 115 -25.72 -1.40 27.01
N GLU A 116 -25.33 -1.96 28.17
CA GLU A 116 -25.58 -3.38 28.52
C GLU A 116 -27.04 -3.77 28.40
N ASN A 117 -27.98 -2.88 28.73
CA ASN A 117 -29.42 -3.11 28.56
C ASN A 117 -29.88 -3.27 27.11
N LEU A 118 -29.04 -2.87 26.14
CA LEU A 118 -29.30 -3.01 24.69
C LEU A 118 -28.52 -4.15 24.07
N LYS A 119 -27.39 -4.61 24.66
CA LYS A 119 -26.57 -5.71 24.17
C LYS A 119 -27.28 -7.05 24.11
N ASN A 120 -28.26 -7.26 24.99
CA ASN A 120 -29.07 -8.50 25.03
C ASN A 120 -30.14 -8.57 23.92
N GLN A 121 -30.29 -7.53 23.12
CA GLN A 121 -31.15 -7.56 21.94
C GLN A 121 -30.32 -8.08 20.79
N THR A 122 -30.67 -9.23 20.24
CA THR A 122 -29.98 -9.82 19.08
C THR A 122 -29.98 -8.83 17.93
N ALA A 123 -28.93 -8.06 17.80
CA ALA A 123 -28.77 -7.15 16.69
C ALA A 123 -28.45 -7.98 15.43
N LYS A 124 -29.44 -8.14 14.57
CA LYS A 124 -29.21 -8.62 13.21
C LYS A 124 -29.10 -7.41 12.32
N TRP A 125 -27.91 -7.14 11.84
CA TRP A 125 -27.73 -6.23 10.72
C TRP A 125 -28.35 -6.91 9.49
N GLN A 126 -29.35 -6.29 8.89
CA GLN A 126 -29.88 -6.69 7.59
C GLN A 126 -29.67 -5.53 6.65
N GLN A 127 -28.93 -5.79 5.57
CA GLN A 127 -28.95 -4.89 4.44
C GLN A 127 -30.41 -4.73 4.00
N TYR A 128 -30.82 -3.49 3.80
CA TYR A 128 -32.18 -3.21 3.32
C TYR A 128 -32.41 -3.94 1.99
N GLN A 129 -33.44 -4.74 1.93
CA GLN A 129 -33.94 -5.33 0.68
C GLN A 129 -35.26 -4.62 0.35
N ASP A 130 -35.44 -4.30 -0.93
CA ASP A 130 -36.71 -3.76 -1.38
C ASP A 130 -37.82 -4.82 -1.30
N LYS A 131 -39.06 -4.42 -1.64
CA LYS A 131 -40.22 -5.31 -1.61
C LYS A 131 -40.11 -6.52 -2.54
N ASP A 132 -39.20 -6.50 -3.51
CA ASP A 132 -38.95 -7.55 -4.48
C ASP A 132 -37.76 -8.44 -4.06
N GLY A 133 -37.22 -8.26 -2.86
CA GLY A 133 -36.10 -9.03 -2.32
C GLY A 133 -34.74 -8.66 -2.91
N LYS A 134 -34.69 -7.63 -3.76
CA LYS A 134 -33.42 -7.09 -4.23
C LYS A 134 -32.78 -6.29 -3.13
N ALA A 135 -31.46 -6.45 -2.99
CA ALA A 135 -30.67 -5.55 -2.15
C ALA A 135 -31.06 -4.12 -2.56
N GLY A 136 -31.61 -3.36 -1.60
CA GLY A 136 -31.99 -1.98 -1.84
C GLY A 136 -30.78 -1.25 -2.39
N VAL A 137 -31.02 -0.21 -3.16
CA VAL A 137 -30.02 0.59 -3.89
C VAL A 137 -28.65 0.41 -3.29
N GLU A 138 -27.75 -0.26 -4.00
CA GLU A 138 -26.32 -0.33 -3.65
C GLU A 138 -25.88 1.13 -3.49
N TRP A 139 -25.81 1.55 -2.24
CA TRP A 139 -25.16 2.81 -1.94
C TRP A 139 -23.68 2.53 -2.21
N GLU A 140 -23.19 2.99 -3.35
CA GLU A 140 -21.77 3.08 -3.59
C GLU A 140 -21.20 3.94 -2.47
N ILE A 141 -20.44 3.29 -1.60
CA ILE A 141 -19.70 4.01 -0.58
C ILE A 141 -18.60 4.72 -1.34
N PRO A 142 -18.47 6.04 -1.22
CA PRO A 142 -17.39 6.73 -1.89
C PRO A 142 -16.05 6.17 -1.43
N THR A 143 -15.09 6.18 -2.33
CA THR A 143 -13.69 5.90 -2.06
C THR A 143 -12.89 7.18 -2.22
N THR A 144 -11.71 7.21 -1.66
CA THR A 144 -10.67 8.21 -1.92
C THR A 144 -9.39 7.50 -2.32
N SER A 145 -8.32 8.21 -2.64
CA SER A 145 -7.05 7.60 -2.96
C SER A 145 -5.88 8.32 -2.30
N VAL A 146 -4.78 7.59 -2.17
CA VAL A 146 -3.47 8.08 -1.75
C VAL A 146 -2.51 7.86 -2.91
N THR A 147 -1.82 8.92 -3.33
CA THR A 147 -0.77 8.83 -4.35
C THR A 147 0.47 8.17 -3.74
N ILE A 148 1.03 7.20 -4.46
CA ILE A 148 2.27 6.51 -4.08
C ILE A 148 3.25 6.52 -5.24
N THR A 149 4.51 6.20 -4.93
CA THR A 149 5.57 5.92 -5.92
C THR A 149 6.12 4.53 -5.63
N VAL A 150 6.20 3.69 -6.64
CA VAL A 150 6.82 2.36 -6.53
C VAL A 150 8.05 2.33 -7.41
N GLU A 151 9.21 2.06 -6.80
CA GLU A 151 10.51 2.01 -7.46
C GLU A 151 10.95 0.57 -7.64
N GLU A 152 11.57 0.26 -8.77
CA GLU A 152 12.28 -1.01 -8.90
C GLU A 152 13.50 -1.00 -7.98
N HIS A 153 13.63 -2.02 -7.15
CA HIS A 153 14.83 -2.24 -6.36
C HIS A 153 15.70 -3.25 -7.10
N HIS A 154 16.93 -2.82 -7.43
CA HIS A 154 17.91 -3.69 -8.06
C HIS A 154 18.98 -4.07 -7.04
N ASN A 155 19.08 -5.36 -6.74
CA ASN A 155 20.20 -5.90 -6.00
C ASN A 155 21.25 -6.38 -6.99
N TYR A 156 22.39 -5.70 -7.05
CA TYR A 156 23.48 -6.12 -7.95
C TYR A 156 24.45 -7.05 -7.22
N GLY A 157 24.78 -8.15 -7.89
CA GLY A 157 25.82 -9.07 -7.45
C GLY A 157 27.25 -8.54 -7.66
N GLU A 158 28.25 -9.38 -7.37
CA GLU A 158 29.64 -9.07 -7.73
C GLU A 158 29.77 -8.95 -9.27
N PRO A 159 30.59 -7.99 -9.78
CA PRO A 159 30.67 -7.74 -11.20
C PRO A 159 31.43 -8.83 -11.96
N THR A 160 31.05 -9.02 -13.22
CA THR A 160 31.86 -9.73 -14.20
C THR A 160 32.72 -8.72 -14.95
N TRP A 161 34.02 -8.97 -15.01
CA TRP A 161 34.97 -8.08 -15.64
C TRP A 161 35.19 -8.41 -17.11
N THR A 162 35.24 -7.37 -17.94
CA THR A 162 35.60 -7.47 -19.36
C THR A 162 36.85 -6.64 -19.61
N TRP A 163 37.92 -7.27 -20.11
CA TRP A 163 39.16 -6.63 -20.51
C TRP A 163 39.28 -6.61 -22.02
N ASN A 164 39.61 -5.47 -22.57
CA ASN A 164 39.93 -5.31 -23.99
C ASN A 164 41.41 -5.61 -24.27
N ASP A 165 41.76 -5.68 -25.55
CA ASP A 165 43.15 -5.91 -25.98
C ASP A 165 44.06 -4.70 -25.70
N ASP A 166 43.50 -3.51 -25.58
CA ASP A 166 44.19 -2.27 -25.22
C ASP A 166 44.35 -2.04 -23.71
N PHE A 167 44.09 -3.07 -22.91
CA PHE A 167 44.09 -3.06 -21.45
C PHE A 167 43.09 -2.09 -20.80
N THR A 168 42.11 -1.62 -21.54
CA THR A 168 40.93 -1.00 -20.92
C THR A 168 39.99 -2.07 -20.35
N ALA A 169 39.25 -1.76 -19.29
CA ALA A 169 38.34 -2.69 -18.64
C ALA A 169 36.98 -2.06 -18.29
N SER A 170 36.00 -2.91 -18.15
CA SER A 170 34.69 -2.57 -17.61
C SER A 170 34.19 -3.66 -16.68
N ALA A 171 33.40 -3.24 -15.69
CA ALA A 171 32.69 -4.14 -14.78
C ALA A 171 31.21 -4.19 -15.19
N VAL A 172 30.66 -5.40 -15.33
CA VAL A 172 29.26 -5.65 -15.63
C VAL A 172 28.58 -6.18 -14.37
N PHE A 173 27.69 -5.40 -13.83
CA PHE A 173 26.86 -5.77 -12.68
C PHE A 173 25.53 -6.32 -13.19
N THR A 174 25.16 -7.52 -12.75
CA THR A 174 23.87 -8.15 -13.09
C THR A 174 22.98 -8.11 -11.85
N CYS A 175 21.71 -7.70 -12.04
CA CYS A 175 20.72 -7.75 -11.00
C CYS A 175 20.47 -9.20 -10.58
N THR A 176 20.45 -9.48 -9.27
CA THR A 176 20.19 -10.81 -8.74
C THR A 176 18.71 -11.20 -8.79
N ASP A 177 17.83 -10.21 -8.89
CA ASP A 177 16.38 -10.38 -8.90
C ASP A 177 15.83 -10.46 -10.32
N ASP A 178 16.57 -9.96 -11.32
CA ASP A 178 16.22 -10.00 -12.75
C ASP A 178 17.49 -10.03 -13.62
N ASP A 179 17.80 -11.20 -14.18
CA ASP A 179 18.97 -11.42 -15.05
C ASP A 179 18.99 -10.53 -16.31
N GLY A 180 17.86 -9.95 -16.69
CA GLY A 180 17.76 -9.01 -17.82
C GLY A 180 18.33 -7.63 -17.51
N HIS A 181 18.43 -7.25 -16.24
CA HIS A 181 18.94 -5.95 -15.83
C HIS A 181 20.43 -5.98 -15.54
N THR A 182 21.20 -5.40 -16.43
CA THR A 182 22.66 -5.28 -16.29
C THR A 182 23.10 -3.83 -16.36
N GLN A 183 24.13 -3.48 -15.58
CA GLN A 183 24.77 -2.18 -15.62
C GLN A 183 26.25 -2.32 -15.90
N THR A 184 26.75 -1.68 -16.97
CA THR A 184 28.16 -1.71 -17.35
C THR A 184 28.82 -0.39 -16.95
N VAL A 185 29.85 -0.50 -16.11
CA VAL A 185 30.62 0.66 -15.62
C VAL A 185 32.04 0.58 -16.13
N PRO A 186 32.55 1.60 -16.86
CA PRO A 186 33.94 1.62 -17.31
C PRO A 186 34.87 1.77 -16.11
N ALA A 187 35.98 1.02 -16.14
CA ALA A 187 36.97 1.02 -15.06
C ALA A 187 38.06 2.09 -15.31
N THR A 188 38.59 2.64 -14.23
CA THR A 188 39.89 3.33 -14.25
C THR A 188 40.96 2.27 -14.11
N VAL A 189 41.87 2.23 -15.09
CA VAL A 189 42.98 1.26 -15.10
C VAL A 189 44.29 2.00 -14.81
N THR A 190 45.07 1.41 -13.92
CA THR A 190 46.45 1.80 -13.62
C THR A 190 47.36 0.62 -13.85
N ASP A 191 48.63 0.85 -14.20
CA ASP A 191 49.60 -0.22 -14.41
C ASP A 191 50.87 0.02 -13.59
N GLU A 192 51.54 -1.08 -13.26
CA GLU A 192 52.86 -1.07 -12.62
C GLU A 192 53.68 -2.29 -13.05
N VAL A 193 55.00 -2.15 -13.08
CA VAL A 193 55.91 -3.29 -13.26
C VAL A 193 56.05 -3.96 -11.93
N THR A 194 55.41 -5.14 -11.80
CA THR A 194 55.39 -5.95 -10.55
C THR A 194 56.58 -6.91 -10.46
N THR A 195 57.22 -7.21 -11.62
CA THR A 195 58.44 -8.00 -11.67
C THR A 195 59.35 -7.39 -12.76
N GLU A 196 60.53 -6.97 -12.37
CA GLU A 196 61.52 -6.46 -13.35
C GLU A 196 62.07 -7.61 -14.22
N PRO A 197 62.21 -7.39 -15.55
CA PRO A 197 62.81 -8.37 -16.42
C PRO A 197 64.31 -8.58 -16.11
N THR A 198 64.82 -9.78 -16.31
CA THR A 198 66.25 -10.12 -16.19
C THR A 198 66.75 -10.74 -17.49
N CYS A 199 68.10 -10.97 -17.62
CA CYS A 199 68.66 -11.59 -18.81
C CYS A 199 68.11 -13.00 -19.09
N ASP A 200 67.58 -13.67 -18.09
CA ASP A 200 67.12 -15.08 -18.14
C ASP A 200 65.63 -15.26 -17.89
N LYS A 201 64.91 -14.18 -17.54
CA LYS A 201 63.46 -14.26 -17.19
C LYS A 201 62.75 -12.98 -17.62
N GLU A 202 61.59 -13.17 -18.21
CA GLU A 202 60.64 -12.13 -18.50
C GLU A 202 60.15 -11.42 -17.22
N GLY A 203 59.94 -10.11 -17.30
CA GLY A 203 59.28 -9.35 -16.26
C GLY A 203 57.78 -9.50 -16.35
N LEU A 204 57.09 -8.82 -15.45
CA LEU A 204 55.62 -8.83 -15.39
C LEU A 204 55.13 -7.42 -15.14
N ARG A 205 54.19 -6.94 -15.99
CA ARG A 205 53.40 -5.75 -15.78
C ARG A 205 52.03 -6.14 -15.33
N THR A 206 51.51 -5.50 -14.29
CA THR A 206 50.18 -5.75 -13.75
C THR A 206 49.33 -4.48 -14.00
N TYR A 207 48.17 -4.70 -14.61
CA TYR A 207 47.13 -3.69 -14.79
C TYR A 207 46.08 -3.93 -13.72
N THR A 208 45.67 -2.85 -12.99
CA THR A 208 44.64 -2.88 -11.98
C THR A 208 43.47 -2.02 -12.44
N ALA A 209 42.34 -2.64 -12.69
CA ALA A 209 41.09 -1.97 -12.98
C ALA A 209 40.34 -1.69 -11.66
N LYS A 210 39.78 -0.48 -11.51
CA LYS A 210 38.98 -0.07 -10.37
C LYS A 210 37.69 0.58 -10.84
N VAL A 211 36.58 0.19 -10.19
CA VAL A 211 35.24 0.77 -10.36
C VAL A 211 34.66 1.05 -8.98
N THR A 212 33.98 2.19 -8.81
CA THR A 212 33.11 2.43 -7.67
C THR A 212 31.66 2.35 -8.13
N PHE A 213 30.87 1.45 -7.55
CA PHE A 213 29.48 1.24 -7.88
C PHE A 213 28.65 1.14 -6.60
N GLU A 214 27.56 1.91 -6.49
CA GLU A 214 26.72 2.01 -5.28
C GLU A 214 27.51 2.25 -3.97
N GLY A 215 28.59 3.05 -4.07
CA GLY A 215 29.42 3.40 -2.92
C GLY A 215 30.42 2.31 -2.49
N LYS A 216 30.48 1.18 -3.20
CA LYS A 216 31.46 0.11 -2.96
C LYS A 216 32.51 0.08 -4.08
N ASP A 217 33.77 -0.13 -3.71
CA ASP A 217 34.88 -0.26 -4.63
C ASP A 217 35.09 -1.72 -5.02
N TYR A 218 35.25 -1.94 -6.32
CA TYR A 218 35.55 -3.25 -6.91
C TYR A 218 36.85 -3.14 -7.73
N THR A 219 37.66 -4.18 -7.69
CA THR A 219 38.94 -4.23 -8.41
C THR A 219 39.12 -5.57 -9.08
N ASP A 220 39.82 -5.55 -10.21
CA ASP A 220 40.29 -6.74 -10.91
C ASP A 220 41.67 -6.48 -11.52
N THR A 221 42.43 -7.54 -11.84
CA THR A 221 43.77 -7.42 -12.34
C THR A 221 44.01 -8.29 -13.57
N LYS A 222 44.80 -7.74 -14.52
CA LYS A 222 45.31 -8.48 -15.70
C LYS A 222 46.81 -8.28 -15.79
N THR A 223 47.54 -9.30 -16.14
CA THR A 223 49.01 -9.28 -16.24
C THR A 223 49.48 -9.47 -17.66
N GLU A 224 50.64 -8.83 -18.02
CA GLU A 224 51.33 -8.96 -19.28
C GLU A 224 52.81 -9.20 -19.05
N PRO A 225 53.45 -10.21 -19.73
CA PRO A 225 54.89 -10.38 -19.74
C PRO A 225 55.59 -9.22 -20.42
N ILE A 226 56.75 -8.78 -19.93
CA ILE A 226 57.56 -7.71 -20.47
C ILE A 226 59.03 -8.12 -20.59
#